data_d80fd8fcd173b99aa11b546775ded5a6
#
_entry.id   d80fd8fcd173b99aa11b546775ded5a6
#
_cell.length_a   1.000
_cell.length_b   1.000
_cell.length_c   1.000
_cell.angle_alpha   90.00
_cell.angle_beta   90.00
_cell.angle_gamma   90.00
#
_symmetry.space_group_name_H-M   'P 1'
#
loop_
_entity.id
_entity.type
_entity.pdbx_description
1 polymer ?
#
loop_
_entity_poly.entity_id
_entity_poly.type
_entity_poly.pdbx_seq_one_letter_code
_entity_poly.pdbx_strand_id
1 'polypeptide(L)'
;MASDRTARRIEEASRDGRLVTVARRKSWDRLNGSIVHSGPKWLLMAIESNAAFNGHALIRKSDVQGVRSDPTAGFVQRALAAAGHWPLPGLDDIDLTTTQSLLRSAARVAPLIRVSYEQEDPSDCRIGLPHDFKRREFTLRLVTTAAEWDIDTVFQYRSVSRIDLGGAYERRLAAVAGAAPDLS
;
A
#
# COMPACT_ATOMS: atom_id res chain seq x y z
N MET A 1 -17.26 1.55 9.60
CA MET A 1 -17.55 1.90 8.19
C MET A 1 -17.11 3.34 7.95
N ALA A 2 -16.59 3.69 6.77
CA ALA A 2 -16.40 5.08 6.38
C ALA A 2 -17.78 5.78 6.37
N SER A 3 -17.83 7.08 6.73
CA SER A 3 -19.08 7.82 6.61
C SER A 3 -19.48 7.94 5.12
N ASP A 4 -20.77 8.10 4.81
CA ASP A 4 -21.26 8.28 3.43
C ASP A 4 -20.53 9.41 2.70
N ARG A 5 -20.20 10.49 3.45
CA ARG A 5 -19.41 11.59 2.92
C ARG A 5 -17.99 11.17 2.52
N THR A 6 -17.34 10.29 3.31
CA THR A 6 -16.00 9.79 3.02
C THR A 6 -16.04 8.84 1.82
N ALA A 7 -17.03 7.95 1.75
CA ALA A 7 -17.22 7.05 0.62
C ALA A 7 -17.37 7.82 -0.70
N ARG A 8 -18.26 8.83 -0.73
CA ARG A 8 -18.46 9.69 -1.91
C ARG A 8 -17.17 10.40 -2.32
N ARG A 9 -16.40 10.95 -1.39
CA ARG A 9 -15.11 11.61 -1.69
C ARG A 9 -14.06 10.66 -2.26
N ILE A 10 -14.05 9.40 -1.81
CA ILE A 10 -13.19 8.35 -2.37
C ILE A 10 -13.55 8.11 -3.84
N GLU A 11 -14.83 7.95 -4.15
CA GLU A 11 -15.32 7.69 -5.51
C GLU A 11 -15.03 8.88 -6.45
N GLU A 12 -15.28 10.10 -6.00
CA GLU A 12 -14.95 11.32 -6.74
C GLU A 12 -13.45 11.39 -7.03
N ALA A 13 -12.61 11.23 -6.00
CA ALA A 13 -11.15 11.31 -6.16
C ALA A 13 -10.59 10.20 -7.08
N SER A 14 -11.15 9.00 -7.01
CA SER A 14 -10.76 7.88 -7.87
C SER A 14 -11.14 8.13 -9.34
N ARG A 15 -12.32 8.72 -9.58
CA ARG A 15 -12.77 9.06 -10.94
C ARG A 15 -11.95 10.18 -11.56
N ASP A 16 -11.65 11.19 -10.76
CA ASP A 16 -10.95 12.40 -11.24
C ASP A 16 -9.43 12.20 -11.36
N GLY A 17 -8.86 11.14 -10.77
CA GLY A 17 -7.42 10.87 -10.74
C GLY A 17 -6.59 11.96 -10.04
N ARG A 18 -7.25 12.85 -9.27
CA ARG A 18 -6.60 14.00 -8.65
C ARG A 18 -5.73 13.60 -7.45
N LEU A 19 -4.75 14.45 -7.14
CA LEU A 19 -3.96 14.34 -5.93
C LEU A 19 -4.82 14.65 -4.68
N VAL A 20 -4.74 13.75 -3.72
CA VAL A 20 -5.45 13.84 -2.45
C VAL A 20 -4.54 13.49 -1.29
N THR A 21 -4.89 14.01 -0.12
CA THR A 21 -4.37 13.56 1.17
C THR A 21 -5.41 12.68 1.84
N VAL A 22 -5.04 11.45 2.15
CA VAL A 22 -5.89 10.48 2.88
C VAL A 22 -5.43 10.41 4.33
N ALA A 23 -6.33 10.76 5.25
CA ALA A 23 -6.15 10.58 6.69
C ALA A 23 -6.73 9.23 7.11
N ARG A 24 -6.02 8.50 7.99
CA ARG A 24 -6.40 7.17 8.46
C ARG A 24 -6.60 7.18 9.98
N ARG A 25 -7.42 6.24 10.46
CA ARG A 25 -7.59 6.00 11.90
C ARG A 25 -6.32 5.34 12.44
N LYS A 26 -5.98 5.67 13.68
CA LYS A 26 -4.84 5.06 14.40
C LYS A 26 -3.47 5.21 13.72
N SER A 27 -3.36 6.04 12.71
CA SER A 27 -2.10 6.37 12.06
C SER A 27 -1.86 7.87 12.10
N TRP A 28 -0.64 8.27 12.43
CA TRP A 28 -0.22 9.66 12.48
C TRP A 28 0.11 10.19 11.09
N ASP A 29 0.53 9.29 10.19
CA ASP A 29 0.91 9.65 8.84
C ASP A 29 -0.32 9.83 7.94
N ARG A 30 -0.20 10.77 7.04
CA ARG A 30 -1.14 11.00 5.96
C ARG A 30 -0.54 10.48 4.68
N LEU A 31 -1.35 9.88 3.84
CA LEU A 31 -0.92 9.40 2.54
C LEU A 31 -1.29 10.45 1.49
N ASN A 32 -0.28 10.90 0.74
CA ASN A 32 -0.44 11.80 -0.39
C ASN A 32 -0.29 11.01 -1.70
N GLY A 33 -1.13 11.31 -2.68
CA GLY A 33 -1.12 10.62 -3.97
C GLY A 33 -2.50 10.62 -4.64
N SER A 34 -2.70 9.74 -5.59
CA SER A 34 -3.99 9.55 -6.27
C SER A 34 -4.62 8.21 -5.89
N ILE A 35 -5.95 8.20 -5.71
CA ILE A 35 -6.69 6.94 -5.58
C ILE A 35 -6.87 6.40 -6.99
N VAL A 36 -6.16 5.31 -7.32
CA VAL A 36 -6.17 4.74 -8.67
C VAL A 36 -7.19 3.62 -8.84
N HIS A 37 -7.58 2.96 -7.73
CA HIS A 37 -8.67 2.00 -7.75
C HIS A 37 -9.35 1.85 -6.39
N SER A 38 -10.67 1.54 -6.38
CA SER A 38 -11.48 1.37 -5.18
C SER A 38 -12.26 0.07 -5.24
N GLY A 39 -11.80 -0.94 -4.48
CA GLY A 39 -12.51 -2.21 -4.30
C GLY A 39 -13.56 -2.17 -3.18
N PRO A 40 -14.21 -3.31 -2.88
CA PRO A 40 -15.22 -3.38 -1.82
C PRO A 40 -14.70 -3.03 -0.42
N LYS A 41 -13.49 -3.46 -0.09
CA LYS A 41 -12.89 -3.31 1.25
C LYS A 41 -11.58 -2.53 1.24
N TRP A 42 -10.90 -2.44 0.10
CA TRP A 42 -9.57 -1.88 -0.05
C TRP A 42 -9.53 -0.76 -1.08
N LEU A 43 -8.66 0.21 -0.83
CA LEU A 43 -8.28 1.25 -1.77
C LEU A 43 -6.86 1.00 -2.24
N LEU A 44 -6.61 1.19 -3.52
CA LEU A 44 -5.28 1.28 -4.10
C LEU A 44 -4.95 2.76 -4.34
N MET A 45 -3.86 3.22 -3.77
CA MET A 45 -3.32 4.55 -4.00
C MET A 45 -1.95 4.45 -4.66
N ALA A 46 -1.72 5.28 -5.66
CA ALA A 46 -0.36 5.59 -6.13
C ALA A 46 0.19 6.71 -5.26
N ILE A 47 1.29 6.45 -4.56
CA ILE A 47 1.85 7.33 -3.53
C ILE A 47 2.81 8.35 -4.14
N GLU A 48 2.62 9.59 -3.75
CA GLU A 48 3.56 10.68 -3.97
C GLU A 48 4.33 10.95 -2.67
N SER A 49 5.62 11.17 -2.80
CA SER A 49 6.49 11.59 -1.70
C SER A 49 7.57 12.53 -2.25
N ASN A 50 7.66 13.74 -1.70
CA ASN A 50 8.62 14.77 -2.16
C ASN A 50 8.50 15.08 -3.67
N ALA A 51 7.27 15.17 -4.15
CA ALA A 51 6.95 15.41 -5.57
C ALA A 51 7.49 14.32 -6.53
N ALA A 52 7.67 13.10 -6.04
CA ALA A 52 8.08 11.93 -6.81
C ALA A 52 7.13 10.75 -6.57
N PHE A 53 6.96 9.90 -7.58
CA PHE A 53 6.23 8.65 -7.41
C PHE A 53 7.00 7.69 -6.50
N ASN A 54 6.34 7.15 -5.50
CA ASN A 54 6.94 6.28 -4.48
C ASN A 54 6.16 4.98 -4.25
N GLY A 55 5.77 4.33 -5.33
CA GLY A 55 5.06 3.04 -5.25
C GLY A 55 3.58 3.18 -4.89
N HIS A 56 3.02 2.10 -4.40
CA HIS A 56 1.59 2.00 -4.12
C HIS A 56 1.32 1.64 -2.66
N ALA A 57 0.20 2.13 -2.14
CA ALA A 57 -0.34 1.73 -0.85
C ALA A 57 -1.75 1.20 -1.01
N LEU A 58 -2.01 0.07 -0.37
CA LEU A 58 -3.32 -0.55 -0.26
C LEU A 58 -3.79 -0.35 1.18
N ILE A 59 -4.93 0.31 1.36
CA ILE A 59 -5.47 0.65 2.66
C ILE A 59 -6.91 0.17 2.82
N ARG A 60 -7.28 -0.25 4.04
CA ARG A 60 -8.66 -0.61 4.32
C ARG A 60 -9.57 0.62 4.25
N LYS A 61 -10.66 0.54 3.51
CA LYS A 61 -11.67 1.62 3.45
C LYS A 61 -12.26 1.94 4.81
N SER A 62 -12.40 0.95 5.69
CA SER A 62 -12.87 1.16 7.07
C SER A 62 -11.96 2.05 7.90
N ASP A 63 -10.67 2.10 7.56
CA ASP A 63 -9.67 2.85 8.30
C ASP A 63 -9.49 4.27 7.77
N VAL A 64 -10.10 4.59 6.62
CA VAL A 64 -10.09 5.94 6.06
C VAL A 64 -10.99 6.85 6.90
N GLN A 65 -10.39 7.86 7.51
CA GLN A 65 -11.08 8.89 8.29
C GLN A 65 -11.53 10.06 7.42
N GLY A 66 -10.76 10.40 6.40
CA GLY A 66 -11.08 11.49 5.50
C GLY A 66 -10.19 11.55 4.27
N VAL A 67 -10.75 12.14 3.22
CA VAL A 67 -10.05 12.44 1.96
C VAL A 67 -10.17 13.94 1.72
N ARG A 68 -9.05 14.60 1.45
CA ARG A 68 -8.97 16.04 1.18
C ARG A 68 -8.16 16.28 -0.08
N SER A 69 -8.43 17.37 -0.78
CA SER A 69 -7.56 17.85 -1.84
C SER A 69 -6.21 18.25 -1.26
N ASP A 70 -5.14 17.92 -1.94
CA ASP A 70 -3.79 18.33 -1.56
C ASP A 70 -3.63 19.82 -1.92
N PRO A 71 -3.30 20.71 -0.97
CA PRO A 71 -3.12 22.12 -1.23
C PRO A 71 -1.89 22.41 -2.15
N THR A 72 -0.95 21.48 -2.22
CA THR A 72 0.24 21.58 -3.05
C THR A 72 0.10 20.87 -4.41
N ALA A 73 -1.09 20.33 -4.70
CA ALA A 73 -1.37 19.50 -5.88
C ALA A 73 -0.87 20.11 -7.20
N GLY A 74 -1.03 21.42 -7.39
CA GLY A 74 -0.59 22.09 -8.62
C GLY A 74 0.92 22.06 -8.84
N PHE A 75 1.72 22.21 -7.79
CA PHE A 75 3.17 22.07 -7.86
C PHE A 75 3.58 20.62 -8.08
N VAL A 76 3.06 19.72 -7.23
CA VAL A 76 3.38 18.27 -7.25
C VAL A 76 3.04 17.67 -8.61
N GLN A 77 1.88 18.00 -9.18
CA GLN A 77 1.48 17.53 -10.50
C GLN A 77 2.45 17.95 -11.61
N ARG A 78 2.88 19.22 -11.62
CA ARG A 78 3.88 19.70 -12.61
C ARG A 78 5.22 18.99 -12.44
N ALA A 79 5.67 18.78 -11.19
CA ALA A 79 6.92 18.07 -10.91
C ALA A 79 6.85 16.60 -11.37
N LEU A 80 5.76 15.92 -11.07
CA LEU A 80 5.52 14.53 -11.54
C LEU A 80 5.46 14.47 -13.06
N ALA A 81 4.79 15.43 -13.72
CA ALA A 81 4.72 15.50 -15.18
C ALA A 81 6.10 15.73 -15.81
N ALA A 82 6.91 16.64 -15.25
CA ALA A 82 8.28 16.88 -15.70
C ALA A 82 9.18 15.64 -15.56
N ALA A 83 8.91 14.77 -14.55
CA ALA A 83 9.60 13.51 -14.35
C ALA A 83 9.00 12.33 -15.16
N GLY A 84 7.96 12.55 -15.97
CA GLY A 84 7.27 11.49 -16.72
C GLY A 84 6.40 10.55 -15.88
N HIS A 85 6.01 10.97 -14.68
CA HIS A 85 5.21 10.18 -13.73
C HIS A 85 3.78 10.71 -13.53
N TRP A 86 3.30 11.58 -14.42
CA TRP A 86 1.91 12.04 -14.36
C TRP A 86 1.14 11.64 -15.63
N PRO A 87 -0.09 11.09 -15.50
CA PRO A 87 -0.79 10.73 -14.26
C PRO A 87 -0.02 9.67 -13.48
N LEU A 88 -0.23 9.62 -12.15
CA LEU A 88 0.39 8.59 -11.32
C LEU A 88 -0.06 7.20 -11.80
N PRO A 89 0.86 6.23 -11.90
CA PRO A 89 0.57 4.92 -12.50
C PRO A 89 -0.43 4.12 -11.67
N GLY A 90 -1.32 3.43 -12.36
CA GLY A 90 -2.15 2.37 -11.79
C GLY A 90 -1.34 1.08 -11.54
N LEU A 91 -2.05 0.06 -11.09
CA LEU A 91 -1.52 -1.29 -10.89
C LEU A 91 -2.66 -2.28 -11.16
N ASP A 92 -2.72 -2.80 -12.38
CA ASP A 92 -3.90 -3.50 -12.89
C ASP A 92 -4.07 -4.92 -12.32
N ASP A 93 -2.97 -5.59 -11.96
CA ASP A 93 -2.97 -6.99 -11.51
C ASP A 93 -3.28 -7.18 -10.01
N ILE A 94 -3.87 -6.19 -9.33
CA ILE A 94 -4.19 -6.24 -7.91
C ILE A 94 -5.67 -6.56 -7.70
N ASP A 95 -5.95 -7.67 -7.02
CA ASP A 95 -7.30 -8.06 -6.61
C ASP A 95 -7.67 -7.46 -5.25
N LEU A 96 -8.56 -6.47 -5.25
CA LEU A 96 -9.02 -5.75 -4.05
C LEU A 96 -10.25 -6.40 -3.37
N THR A 97 -10.66 -7.60 -3.77
CA THR A 97 -11.89 -8.25 -3.29
C THR A 97 -11.77 -8.69 -1.83
N THR A 98 -10.69 -9.39 -1.49
CA THR A 98 -10.41 -9.87 -0.13
C THR A 98 -8.96 -9.58 0.25
N THR A 99 -8.63 -9.61 1.56
CA THR A 99 -7.24 -9.45 2.00
C THR A 99 -6.35 -10.59 1.49
N GLN A 100 -6.90 -11.81 1.38
CA GLN A 100 -6.16 -12.96 0.86
C GLN A 100 -5.84 -12.79 -0.63
N SER A 101 -6.82 -12.45 -1.47
CA SER A 101 -6.60 -12.25 -2.90
C SER A 101 -5.68 -11.07 -3.17
N LEU A 102 -5.82 -10.01 -2.38
CA LEU A 102 -4.94 -8.84 -2.44
C LEU A 102 -3.47 -9.21 -2.15
N LEU A 103 -3.20 -9.93 -1.05
CA LEU A 103 -1.83 -10.36 -0.71
C LEU A 103 -1.26 -11.33 -1.77
N ARG A 104 -2.09 -12.24 -2.30
CA ARG A 104 -1.68 -13.14 -3.39
C ARG A 104 -1.31 -12.37 -4.67
N SER A 105 -2.09 -11.36 -5.02
CA SER A 105 -1.80 -10.53 -6.20
C SER A 105 -0.60 -9.63 -5.96
N ALA A 106 -0.44 -9.04 -4.77
CA ALA A 106 0.72 -8.24 -4.39
C ALA A 106 2.04 -9.04 -4.47
N ALA A 107 2.03 -10.30 -4.01
CA ALA A 107 3.19 -11.21 -4.08
C ALA A 107 3.64 -11.52 -5.53
N ARG A 108 2.74 -11.39 -6.51
CA ARG A 108 3.09 -11.61 -7.93
C ARG A 108 3.70 -10.39 -8.59
N VAL A 109 3.36 -9.20 -8.12
CA VAL A 109 3.76 -7.94 -8.78
C VAL A 109 4.92 -7.24 -8.08
N ALA A 110 5.26 -7.64 -6.86
CA ALA A 110 6.37 -7.05 -6.11
C ALA A 110 7.22 -8.12 -5.42
N PRO A 111 8.56 -8.01 -5.47
CA PRO A 111 9.47 -8.97 -4.82
C PRO A 111 9.39 -8.90 -3.29
N LEU A 112 9.10 -7.73 -2.75
CA LEU A 112 8.85 -7.49 -1.33
C LEU A 112 7.65 -6.57 -1.16
N ILE A 113 6.87 -6.83 -0.11
CA ILE A 113 5.82 -5.94 0.35
C ILE A 113 6.06 -5.55 1.81
N ARG A 114 5.58 -4.36 2.19
CA ARG A 114 5.47 -3.98 3.59
C ARG A 114 4.04 -4.18 4.05
N VAL A 115 3.85 -4.87 5.16
CA VAL A 115 2.56 -5.11 5.79
C VAL A 115 2.54 -4.41 7.15
N SER A 116 1.53 -3.58 7.38
CA SER A 116 1.36 -2.83 8.63
C SER A 116 0.19 -3.34 9.45
N TYR A 117 0.36 -3.36 10.77
CA TYR A 117 -0.57 -3.84 11.78
C TYR A 117 -0.98 -2.71 12.73
N GLU A 118 -1.28 -1.54 12.18
CA GLU A 118 -1.51 -0.28 12.90
C GLU A 118 -2.64 -0.32 13.93
N GLN A 119 -3.50 -1.35 13.88
CA GLN A 119 -4.53 -1.55 14.91
C GLN A 119 -3.96 -2.10 16.22
N GLU A 120 -2.85 -2.83 16.16
CA GLU A 120 -2.14 -3.41 17.29
C GLU A 120 -1.05 -2.45 17.77
N ASP A 121 -0.20 -1.97 16.87
CA ASP A 121 0.80 -0.93 17.11
C ASP A 121 0.90 -0.04 15.83
N PRO A 122 0.69 1.29 15.96
CA PRO A 122 0.81 2.22 14.84
C PRO A 122 2.17 2.23 14.13
N SER A 123 3.23 1.82 14.82
CA SER A 123 4.59 1.74 14.28
C SER A 123 4.95 0.35 13.74
N ASP A 124 4.14 -0.67 14.03
CA ASP A 124 4.47 -2.05 13.68
C ASP A 124 4.23 -2.32 12.20
N CYS A 125 5.30 -2.61 11.51
CA CYS A 125 5.28 -3.09 10.13
C CYS A 125 6.35 -4.15 9.91
N ARG A 126 6.06 -5.04 8.96
CA ARG A 126 6.99 -6.10 8.56
C ARG A 126 7.16 -6.05 7.05
N ILE A 127 8.39 -6.31 6.60
CA ILE A 127 8.70 -6.39 5.16
C ILE A 127 9.09 -7.81 4.84
N GLY A 128 8.59 -8.32 3.74
CA GLY A 128 8.88 -9.67 3.31
C GLY A 128 8.07 -10.11 2.10
N LEU A 129 8.16 -11.41 1.81
CA LEU A 129 7.42 -12.08 0.74
C LEU A 129 6.28 -12.92 1.34
N PRO A 130 5.00 -12.62 1.04
CA PRO A 130 3.89 -13.41 1.54
C PRO A 130 3.76 -14.74 0.76
N HIS A 131 3.54 -15.81 1.49
CA HIS A 131 3.32 -17.16 0.98
C HIS A 131 2.41 -17.96 1.92
N ASP A 132 2.16 -19.25 1.64
CA ASP A 132 1.33 -20.17 2.44
C ASP A 132 0.01 -19.54 2.91
N PHE A 133 -0.84 -19.21 1.95
CA PHE A 133 -2.11 -18.53 2.20
C PHE A 133 -3.20 -19.50 2.65
N LYS A 134 -3.47 -19.58 3.94
CA LYS A 134 -4.54 -20.37 4.55
C LYS A 134 -5.87 -19.62 4.63
N ARG A 135 -6.87 -20.21 5.25
CA ARG A 135 -8.22 -19.63 5.32
C ARG A 135 -8.29 -18.30 6.08
N ARG A 136 -7.52 -18.12 7.16
CA ARG A 136 -7.58 -16.95 8.04
C ARG A 136 -6.25 -16.23 8.22
N GLU A 137 -5.19 -16.82 7.71
CA GLU A 137 -3.82 -16.41 7.95
C GLU A 137 -2.96 -16.60 6.69
N PHE A 138 -1.80 -16.00 6.69
CA PHE A 138 -0.75 -16.19 5.71
C PHE A 138 0.59 -16.15 6.41
N THR A 139 1.60 -16.70 5.77
CA THR A 139 2.98 -16.62 6.22
C THR A 139 3.69 -15.51 5.46
N LEU A 140 4.53 -14.75 6.15
CA LEU A 140 5.43 -13.77 5.57
C LEU A 140 6.87 -14.22 5.84
N ARG A 141 7.64 -14.52 4.80
CA ARG A 141 9.08 -14.66 4.90
C ARG A 141 9.66 -13.27 5.08
N LEU A 142 10.20 -13.00 6.26
CA LEU A 142 10.68 -11.68 6.63
C LEU A 142 12.01 -11.35 5.97
N VAL A 143 12.25 -10.05 5.81
CA VAL A 143 13.56 -9.48 5.47
C VAL A 143 13.91 -8.46 6.55
N THR A 144 15.12 -8.57 7.09
CA THR A 144 15.65 -7.65 8.11
C THR A 144 16.01 -6.29 7.50
N THR A 145 16.26 -5.30 8.35
CA THR A 145 16.77 -3.99 7.92
C THR A 145 18.20 -4.04 7.35
N ALA A 146 18.93 -5.15 7.59
CA ALA A 146 20.22 -5.44 7.00
C ALA A 146 20.10 -6.11 5.60
N ALA A 147 18.86 -6.23 5.08
CA ALA A 147 18.55 -6.92 3.82
C ALA A 147 18.92 -8.42 3.83
N GLU A 148 18.76 -9.06 4.95
CA GLU A 148 18.94 -10.51 5.10
C GLU A 148 17.59 -11.19 5.23
N TRP A 149 17.39 -12.31 4.52
CA TRP A 149 16.20 -13.13 4.70
C TRP A 149 16.17 -13.73 6.11
N ASP A 150 15.00 -13.66 6.74
CA ASP A 150 14.78 -14.06 8.11
C ASP A 150 13.68 -15.13 8.20
N ILE A 151 13.17 -15.37 9.37
CA ILE A 151 12.19 -16.41 9.70
C ILE A 151 10.84 -16.20 9.01
N ASP A 152 10.13 -17.29 8.83
CA ASP A 152 8.71 -17.28 8.49
C ASP A 152 7.86 -16.92 9.72
N THR A 153 6.99 -15.93 9.53
CA THR A 153 6.08 -15.49 10.58
C THR A 153 4.63 -15.52 10.09
N VAL A 154 3.74 -16.09 10.91
CA VAL A 154 2.32 -16.23 10.58
C VAL A 154 1.55 -15.01 11.02
N PHE A 155 0.72 -14.48 10.14
CA PHE A 155 -0.10 -13.30 10.38
C PHE A 155 -1.57 -13.54 10.02
N GLN A 156 -2.47 -12.94 10.80
CA GLN A 156 -3.91 -12.99 10.56
C GLN A 156 -4.32 -11.91 9.54
N TYR A 157 -5.14 -12.26 8.55
CA TYR A 157 -5.66 -11.26 7.58
C TYR A 157 -6.40 -10.10 8.24
N ARG A 158 -7.05 -10.34 9.38
CA ARG A 158 -7.83 -9.30 10.08
C ARG A 158 -6.96 -8.19 10.66
N SER A 159 -5.71 -8.51 11.03
CA SER A 159 -4.78 -7.54 11.62
C SER A 159 -4.13 -6.62 10.57
N VAL A 160 -4.13 -7.00 9.30
CA VAL A 160 -3.53 -6.19 8.22
C VAL A 160 -4.34 -4.92 8.02
N SER A 161 -3.74 -3.76 8.22
CA SER A 161 -4.36 -2.43 8.03
C SER A 161 -3.90 -1.74 6.75
N ARG A 162 -2.64 -1.98 6.34
CA ARG A 162 -2.02 -1.39 5.15
C ARG A 162 -1.02 -2.35 4.53
N ILE A 163 -0.88 -2.27 3.21
CA ILE A 163 0.17 -2.95 2.45
C ILE A 163 0.81 -1.92 1.53
N ASP A 164 2.14 -1.81 1.55
CA ASP A 164 2.89 -0.98 0.61
C ASP A 164 3.75 -1.86 -0.29
N LEU A 165 3.88 -1.47 -1.55
CA LEU A 165 4.67 -2.17 -2.54
C LEU A 165 5.26 -1.21 -3.57
N GLY A 166 6.45 -1.56 -4.05
CA GLY A 166 7.14 -0.80 -5.08
C GLY A 166 7.60 0.59 -4.65
N GLY A 167 7.66 0.88 -3.35
CA GLY A 167 8.30 2.06 -2.81
C GLY A 167 9.82 2.05 -2.98
N ALA A 168 10.46 3.19 -2.89
CA ALA A 168 11.92 3.30 -3.06
C ALA A 168 12.69 2.45 -2.05
N TYR A 169 12.20 2.37 -0.82
CA TYR A 169 12.82 1.58 0.23
C TYR A 169 12.68 0.07 -0.04
N GLU A 170 11.47 -0.42 -0.33
CA GLU A 170 11.21 -1.83 -0.61
C GLU A 170 11.99 -2.32 -1.84
N ARG A 171 12.08 -1.49 -2.90
CA ARG A 171 12.89 -1.83 -4.09
C ARG A 171 14.38 -1.95 -3.80
N ARG A 172 14.95 -1.03 -3.00
CA ARG A 172 16.37 -1.08 -2.61
C ARG A 172 16.64 -2.28 -1.71
N LEU A 173 15.77 -2.53 -0.75
CA LEU A 173 15.87 -3.67 0.15
C LEU A 173 15.83 -4.99 -0.64
N ALA A 174 14.90 -5.13 -1.59
CA ALA A 174 14.81 -6.29 -2.45
C ALA A 174 16.05 -6.49 -3.32
N ALA A 175 16.60 -5.40 -3.87
CA ALA A 175 17.80 -5.45 -4.70
C ALA A 175 19.04 -5.97 -3.93
N VAL A 176 19.14 -5.65 -2.64
CA VAL A 176 20.23 -6.09 -1.76
C VAL A 176 19.98 -7.50 -1.22
N ALA A 177 18.75 -7.80 -0.80
CA ALA A 177 18.40 -9.12 -0.27
C ALA A 177 18.48 -10.24 -1.31
N GLY A 178 18.32 -9.89 -2.60
CA GLY A 178 18.32 -10.88 -3.68
C GLY A 178 17.05 -11.74 -3.69
N ALA A 179 17.13 -12.87 -4.42
CA ALA A 179 16.03 -13.82 -4.52
C ALA A 179 15.70 -14.44 -3.15
N ALA A 180 14.41 -14.66 -2.89
CA ALA A 180 13.99 -15.40 -1.71
C ALA A 180 14.57 -16.82 -1.74
N PRO A 181 15.06 -17.35 -0.61
CA PRO A 181 15.42 -18.77 -0.52
C PRO A 181 14.17 -19.62 -0.76
N ASP A 182 14.40 -20.86 -1.24
CA ASP A 182 13.31 -21.80 -1.51
C ASP A 182 12.37 -21.90 -0.32
N LEU A 183 11.09 -21.67 -0.60
CA LEU A 183 10.00 -21.80 0.38
C LEU A 183 9.68 -23.28 0.52
N SER A 184 10.28 -23.94 1.50
CA SER A 184 10.05 -25.35 1.82
C SER A 184 8.71 -25.58 2.53
#